data_dd797e1dc2f00f7e599cc5cbc5fd5c77
#
_entry.id   dd797e1dc2f00f7e599cc5cbc5fd5c77
#
_cell.length_a   1.000
_cell.length_b   1.000
_cell.length_c   1.000
_cell.angle_alpha   90.00
_cell.angle_beta   90.00
_cell.angle_gamma   90.00
#
_symmetry.space_group_name_H-M   'P 1'
#
loop_
_entity.id
_entity.type
_entity.pdbx_description
1 polymer ?
#
loop_
_entity_poly.entity_id
_entity_poly.type
_entity_poly.pdbx_seq_one_letter_code
_entity_poly.pdbx_strand_id
1 'polypeptide(L)'
;MFLVLTISKQILMNQVIAAYSESKYSSNNSSDQVVTSIIPGDTDEVRPYKWKGEEVTLKKYVVTNGKQLVEMEKEIKDSSLTPDQKKRLVVFGHLSHPCCNAPIDTKDCLHAVAAMGLAKFLIKEGWSDEKIKKELFLWYRFWWPKNYVVAATYLSSKGTDPDAVSLDDWLGPRLSSVKSFQLMSSQLNSSNK
;
A
#
# COMPACT_ATOMS: atom_id res chain seq x y z
N MET A 1 5.22 -14.01 25.25
CA MET A 1 6.07 -12.81 25.09
C MET A 1 5.86 -12.04 23.78
N PHE A 2 5.03 -12.50 22.85
CA PHE A 2 4.72 -11.82 21.57
C PHE A 2 3.61 -10.75 21.66
N LEU A 3 2.73 -10.80 22.65
CA LEU A 3 1.57 -9.89 22.78
C LEU A 3 1.98 -8.45 23.15
N VAL A 4 3.02 -8.29 23.95
CA VAL A 4 3.46 -6.97 24.45
C VAL A 4 4.10 -6.12 23.35
N LEU A 5 4.78 -6.73 22.38
CA LEU A 5 5.41 -6.04 21.25
C LEU A 5 4.40 -5.49 20.23
N THR A 6 3.24 -6.13 20.11
CA THR A 6 2.17 -5.70 19.19
C THR A 6 1.43 -4.49 19.76
N ILE A 7 1.17 -4.47 21.06
CA ILE A 7 0.51 -3.34 21.76
C ILE A 7 1.40 -2.10 21.73
N SER A 8 2.71 -2.24 21.93
CA SER A 8 3.65 -1.12 21.88
C SER A 8 3.71 -0.45 20.50
N LYS A 9 3.67 -1.24 19.42
CA LYS A 9 3.65 -0.71 18.04
C LYS A 9 2.34 0.02 17.72
N GLN A 10 1.22 -0.49 18.22
CA GLN A 10 -0.10 0.12 18.02
C GLN A 10 -0.21 1.47 18.77
N ILE A 11 0.29 1.51 20.01
CA ILE A 11 0.35 2.74 20.82
C ILE A 11 1.26 3.77 20.16
N LEU A 12 2.43 3.37 19.65
CA LEU A 12 3.34 4.26 18.95
C LEU A 12 2.73 4.81 17.65
N MET A 13 1.98 3.99 16.92
CA MET A 13 1.30 4.39 15.69
C MET A 13 0.16 5.38 15.98
N ASN A 14 -0.63 5.14 17.03
CA ASN A 14 -1.67 6.06 17.46
C ASN A 14 -1.09 7.38 18.00
N GLN A 15 0.03 7.35 18.71
CA GLN A 15 0.75 8.55 19.16
C GLN A 15 1.35 9.36 18.00
N VAL A 16 1.86 8.68 16.96
CA VAL A 16 2.37 9.36 15.76
C VAL A 16 1.24 9.99 14.95
N ILE A 17 0.08 9.34 14.85
CA ILE A 17 -1.11 9.90 14.20
C ILE A 17 -1.66 11.07 15.03
N ALA A 18 -1.73 10.93 16.35
CA ALA A 18 -2.18 12.00 17.25
C ALA A 18 -1.20 13.19 17.27
N ALA A 19 0.11 12.96 17.41
CA ALA A 19 1.12 14.00 17.36
C ALA A 19 1.17 14.71 15.99
N TYR A 20 0.88 13.99 14.91
CA TYR A 20 0.78 14.59 13.58
C TYR A 20 -0.50 15.41 13.42
N SER A 21 -1.61 15.02 14.03
CA SER A 21 -2.85 15.81 14.06
C SER A 21 -2.72 17.04 14.98
N GLU A 22 -2.05 16.93 16.13
CA GLU A 22 -1.86 18.04 17.07
C GLU A 22 -0.88 19.11 16.55
N SER A 23 0.19 18.71 15.86
CA SER A 23 1.15 19.66 15.26
C SER A 23 0.55 20.51 14.13
N LYS A 24 -0.59 20.09 13.58
CA LYS A 24 -1.27 20.71 12.44
C LYS A 24 -2.37 21.71 12.78
N TYR A 25 -2.79 21.78 14.01
CA TYR A 25 -3.81 22.77 14.40
C TYR A 25 -3.33 24.23 14.27
N SER A 26 -2.07 24.44 13.86
CA SER A 26 -1.45 25.76 13.74
C SER A 26 -1.07 26.20 12.32
N SER A 27 -1.23 25.40 11.25
CA SER A 27 -0.86 25.88 9.90
C SER A 27 -1.65 25.23 8.75
N ASN A 28 -2.46 26.04 8.12
CA ASN A 28 -2.95 25.99 6.72
C ASN A 28 -3.59 24.71 6.13
N ASN A 29 -4.84 24.87 5.74
CA ASN A 29 -5.81 23.98 5.06
C ASN A 29 -5.34 23.01 3.94
N SER A 30 -4.13 23.15 3.35
CA SER A 30 -3.68 22.32 2.23
C SER A 30 -3.18 20.95 2.64
N SER A 31 -2.60 20.83 3.82
CA SER A 31 -1.98 19.57 4.27
C SER A 31 -2.99 18.53 4.77
N ASP A 32 -4.15 18.97 5.26
CA ASP A 32 -5.19 18.05 5.74
C ASP A 32 -5.95 17.39 4.59
N GLN A 33 -6.11 18.08 3.45
CA GLN A 33 -6.67 17.50 2.23
C GLN A 33 -5.77 16.38 1.67
N VAL A 34 -4.44 16.56 1.69
CA VAL A 34 -3.48 15.55 1.23
C VAL A 34 -3.56 14.28 2.07
N VAL A 35 -3.70 14.40 3.41
CA VAL A 35 -3.79 13.24 4.30
C VAL A 35 -5.09 12.48 4.09
N THR A 36 -6.22 13.17 3.97
CA THR A 36 -7.54 12.54 3.80
C THR A 36 -7.71 11.86 2.44
N SER A 37 -7.06 12.35 1.38
CA SER A 37 -7.11 11.72 0.05
C SER A 37 -6.28 10.44 -0.02
N ILE A 38 -5.24 10.29 0.81
CA ILE A 38 -4.29 9.18 0.72
C ILE A 38 -4.64 8.03 1.66
N ILE A 39 -5.21 8.29 2.83
CA ILE A 39 -5.60 7.24 3.76
C ILE A 39 -6.99 6.71 3.39
N PRO A 40 -7.15 5.41 3.09
CA PRO A 40 -8.48 4.82 2.93
C PRO A 40 -9.31 5.07 4.19
N GLY A 41 -10.58 5.42 4.00
CA GLY A 41 -11.48 5.80 5.10
C GLY A 41 -11.60 4.75 6.21
N ASP A 42 -12.20 5.16 7.31
CA ASP A 42 -12.30 4.39 8.57
C ASP A 42 -13.29 3.21 8.51
N THR A 43 -14.01 3.05 7.41
CA THR A 43 -15.05 2.03 7.27
C THR A 43 -14.52 0.78 6.57
N ASP A 44 -15.02 -0.37 7.00
CA ASP A 44 -14.82 -1.63 6.27
C ASP A 44 -15.32 -1.45 4.84
N GLU A 45 -14.44 -1.60 3.87
CA GLU A 45 -14.76 -1.41 2.45
C GLU A 45 -14.77 -2.76 1.73
N VAL A 46 -15.95 -3.17 1.27
CA VAL A 46 -16.12 -4.39 0.45
C VAL A 46 -15.52 -4.14 -0.92
N ARG A 47 -14.62 -5.03 -1.34
CA ARG A 47 -14.00 -4.94 -2.65
C ARG A 47 -14.94 -5.48 -3.74
N PRO A 48 -14.85 -4.99 -4.98
CA PRO A 48 -15.74 -5.39 -6.07
C PRO A 48 -15.41 -6.77 -6.65
N TYR A 49 -14.88 -7.68 -5.83
CA TYR A 49 -14.58 -9.06 -6.19
C TYR A 49 -14.75 -9.99 -4.99
N LYS A 50 -14.96 -11.29 -5.29
CA LYS A 50 -15.14 -12.34 -4.29
C LYS A 50 -14.07 -13.41 -4.46
N TRP A 51 -13.66 -14.00 -3.36
CA TRP A 51 -12.81 -15.18 -3.35
C TRP A 51 -13.57 -16.36 -2.79
N LYS A 52 -13.73 -17.45 -3.57
CA LYS A 52 -14.51 -18.64 -3.20
C LYS A 52 -15.95 -18.33 -2.72
N GLY A 53 -16.56 -17.33 -3.34
CA GLY A 53 -17.91 -16.88 -3.00
C GLY A 53 -17.99 -15.91 -1.82
N GLU A 54 -16.93 -15.71 -1.07
CA GLU A 54 -16.85 -14.75 0.04
C GLU A 54 -16.38 -13.37 -0.43
N GLU A 55 -16.92 -12.32 0.16
CA GLU A 55 -16.52 -10.96 -0.10
C GLU A 55 -15.10 -10.71 0.41
N VAL A 56 -14.27 -10.07 -0.42
CA VAL A 56 -12.99 -9.52 0.01
C VAL A 56 -13.24 -8.13 0.57
N THR A 57 -12.76 -7.88 1.79
CA THR A 57 -13.04 -6.64 2.50
C THR A 57 -11.74 -6.05 3.08
N LEU A 58 -11.54 -4.75 2.87
CA LEU A 58 -10.57 -3.96 3.64
C LEU A 58 -11.17 -3.75 5.03
N LYS A 59 -10.59 -4.38 6.04
CA LYS A 59 -11.05 -4.23 7.44
C LYS A 59 -9.99 -3.51 8.25
N LYS A 60 -10.36 -2.38 8.82
CA LYS A 60 -9.49 -1.66 9.73
C LYS A 60 -9.21 -2.51 10.97
N TYR A 61 -7.93 -2.59 11.36
CA TYR A 61 -7.47 -3.26 12.60
C TYR A 61 -7.65 -4.79 12.70
N VAL A 62 -7.92 -5.50 11.63
CA VAL A 62 -7.99 -6.96 11.66
C VAL A 62 -6.70 -7.59 11.16
N VAL A 63 -6.08 -8.44 11.99
CA VAL A 63 -4.82 -9.16 11.67
C VAL A 63 -4.95 -10.05 10.42
N THR A 64 -6.19 -10.39 10.05
CA THR A 64 -6.50 -11.25 8.89
C THR A 64 -6.61 -10.50 7.56
N ASN A 65 -6.43 -9.17 7.55
CA ASN A 65 -6.44 -8.42 6.31
C ASN A 65 -5.35 -8.92 5.36
N GLY A 66 -5.76 -9.26 4.16
CA GLY A 66 -4.87 -9.85 3.16
C GLY A 66 -4.75 -11.37 3.23
N LYS A 67 -5.36 -12.07 4.23
CA LYS A 67 -5.31 -13.54 4.29
C LYS A 67 -5.87 -14.18 3.02
N GLN A 68 -7.01 -13.72 2.55
CA GLN A 68 -7.62 -14.20 1.29
C GLN A 68 -6.68 -13.97 0.09
N LEU A 69 -5.95 -12.85 0.06
CA LEU A 69 -4.99 -12.54 -1.01
C LEU A 69 -3.78 -13.50 -0.99
N VAL A 70 -3.30 -13.86 0.20
CA VAL A 70 -2.26 -14.89 0.37
C VAL A 70 -2.76 -16.26 -0.09
N GLU A 71 -4.01 -16.59 0.17
CA GLU A 71 -4.65 -17.81 -0.32
C GLU A 71 -4.75 -17.82 -1.86
N MET A 72 -5.11 -16.68 -2.48
CA MET A 72 -5.10 -16.54 -3.95
C MET A 72 -3.73 -16.91 -4.54
N GLU A 73 -2.63 -16.43 -3.94
CA GLU A 73 -1.27 -16.75 -4.42
C GLU A 73 -0.97 -18.25 -4.32
N LYS A 74 -1.39 -18.90 -3.25
CA LYS A 74 -1.14 -20.33 -3.02
C LYS A 74 -1.95 -21.22 -3.96
N GLU A 75 -3.18 -20.85 -4.25
CA GLU A 75 -4.14 -21.69 -4.95
C GLU A 75 -4.17 -21.48 -6.46
N ILE A 76 -3.98 -20.24 -6.93
CA ILE A 76 -3.89 -19.96 -8.35
C ILE A 76 -2.49 -20.34 -8.85
N LYS A 77 -2.38 -21.50 -9.46
CA LYS A 77 -1.11 -21.98 -10.03
C LYS A 77 -0.74 -21.21 -11.28
N ASP A 78 0.53 -20.88 -11.46
CA ASP A 78 1.03 -20.19 -12.66
C ASP A 78 0.77 -21.00 -13.93
N SER A 79 0.71 -22.35 -13.83
CA SER A 79 0.34 -23.24 -14.92
C SER A 79 -1.10 -23.06 -15.41
N SER A 80 -1.98 -22.48 -14.58
CA SER A 80 -3.38 -22.20 -14.94
C SER A 80 -3.57 -20.88 -15.68
N LEU A 81 -2.51 -20.08 -15.82
CA LEU A 81 -2.52 -18.81 -16.54
C LEU A 81 -2.17 -19.00 -18.01
N THR A 82 -2.81 -18.24 -18.88
CA THR A 82 -2.44 -18.18 -20.31
C THR A 82 -1.07 -17.52 -20.50
N PRO A 83 -0.42 -17.67 -21.65
CA PRO A 83 0.86 -16.99 -21.92
C PRO A 83 0.80 -15.47 -21.74
N ASP A 84 -0.29 -14.83 -22.16
CA ASP A 84 -0.45 -13.38 -22.01
C ASP A 84 -0.69 -12.97 -20.55
N GLN A 85 -1.46 -13.74 -19.80
CA GLN A 85 -1.62 -13.53 -18.36
C GLN A 85 -0.29 -13.66 -17.60
N LYS A 86 0.56 -14.60 -17.99
CA LYS A 86 1.90 -14.75 -17.41
C LYS A 86 2.80 -13.56 -17.72
N LYS A 87 2.78 -13.04 -18.96
CA LYS A 87 3.53 -11.81 -19.30
C LYS A 87 3.10 -10.63 -18.45
N ARG A 88 1.78 -10.44 -18.28
CA ARG A 88 1.24 -9.40 -17.42
C ARG A 88 1.67 -9.58 -15.97
N LEU A 89 1.61 -10.81 -15.44
CA LEU A 89 2.02 -11.11 -14.07
C LEU A 89 3.49 -10.76 -13.80
N VAL A 90 4.38 -10.97 -14.77
CA VAL A 90 5.80 -10.55 -14.66
C VAL A 90 5.90 -9.03 -14.48
N VAL A 91 5.12 -8.24 -15.22
CA VAL A 91 5.12 -6.77 -15.07
C VAL A 91 4.69 -6.36 -13.67
N PHE A 92 3.63 -6.96 -13.14
CA PHE A 92 3.19 -6.71 -11.76
C PHE A 92 4.23 -7.18 -10.73
N GLY A 93 4.91 -8.29 -11.00
CA GLY A 93 5.95 -8.83 -10.14
C GLY A 93 7.08 -7.83 -9.85
N HIS A 94 7.38 -6.94 -10.79
CA HIS A 94 8.43 -5.93 -10.65
C HIS A 94 8.01 -4.69 -9.84
N LEU A 95 6.75 -4.60 -9.38
CA LEU A 95 6.32 -3.51 -8.51
C LEU A 95 7.04 -3.58 -7.16
N SER A 96 7.32 -2.42 -6.59
CA SER A 96 7.93 -2.30 -5.27
C SER A 96 6.86 -2.19 -4.18
N HIS A 97 7.26 -2.45 -2.94
CA HIS A 97 6.40 -2.26 -1.79
C HIS A 97 7.16 -1.69 -0.58
N PRO A 98 6.48 -0.93 0.32
CA PRO A 98 7.13 -0.15 1.36
C PRO A 98 7.86 -0.93 2.45
N CYS A 99 7.65 -2.24 2.62
CA CYS A 99 8.30 -3.00 3.70
C CYS A 99 9.67 -3.58 3.34
N CYS A 100 10.07 -3.56 2.07
CA CYS A 100 11.36 -4.07 1.59
C CYS A 100 11.92 -3.15 0.50
N ASN A 101 13.13 -3.48 0.02
CA ASN A 101 13.73 -2.87 -1.15
C ASN A 101 13.73 -3.83 -2.36
N ALA A 102 12.93 -4.87 -2.30
CA ALA A 102 12.80 -5.89 -3.33
C ALA A 102 11.45 -5.77 -4.05
N PRO A 103 11.33 -6.23 -5.29
CA PRO A 103 10.06 -6.34 -6.00
C PRO A 103 9.17 -7.43 -5.39
N ILE A 104 7.86 -7.39 -5.67
CA ILE A 104 6.90 -8.29 -5.03
C ILE A 104 6.99 -9.74 -5.49
N ASP A 105 7.60 -10.01 -6.64
CA ASP A 105 7.82 -11.38 -7.14
C ASP A 105 8.84 -12.18 -6.32
N THR A 106 9.70 -11.50 -5.53
CA THR A 106 10.59 -12.16 -4.58
C THR A 106 9.85 -12.86 -3.44
N LYS A 107 8.63 -12.39 -3.14
CA LYS A 107 7.75 -12.93 -2.09
C LYS A 107 8.42 -13.00 -0.71
N ASP A 108 9.32 -12.06 -0.43
CA ASP A 108 10.13 -12.02 0.80
C ASP A 108 9.29 -11.76 2.06
N CYS A 109 8.06 -11.30 1.92
CA CYS A 109 7.14 -11.09 3.02
C CYS A 109 5.68 -11.41 2.63
N LEU A 110 4.82 -11.56 3.63
CA LEU A 110 3.39 -11.87 3.42
C LEU A 110 2.66 -10.81 2.58
N HIS A 111 3.07 -9.55 2.66
CA HIS A 111 2.46 -8.49 1.84
C HIS A 111 2.82 -8.65 0.35
N ALA A 112 4.08 -9.01 0.05
CA ALA A 112 4.48 -9.32 -1.33
C ALA A 112 3.71 -10.53 -1.87
N VAL A 113 3.57 -11.59 -1.05
CA VAL A 113 2.75 -12.75 -1.38
C VAL A 113 1.29 -12.35 -1.64
N ALA A 114 0.70 -11.52 -0.76
CA ALA A 114 -0.67 -11.04 -0.90
C ALA A 114 -0.85 -10.18 -2.17
N ALA A 115 0.08 -9.26 -2.44
CA ALA A 115 0.04 -8.42 -3.64
C ALA A 115 0.13 -9.24 -4.93
N MET A 116 1.02 -10.25 -4.97
CA MET A 116 1.12 -11.18 -6.10
C MET A 116 -0.16 -12.01 -6.27
N GLY A 117 -0.75 -12.48 -5.15
CA GLY A 117 -2.00 -13.23 -5.18
C GLY A 117 -3.15 -12.40 -5.75
N LEU A 118 -3.28 -11.15 -5.31
CA LEU A 118 -4.28 -10.22 -5.83
C LEU A 118 -4.08 -9.95 -7.32
N ALA A 119 -2.85 -9.62 -7.73
CA ALA A 119 -2.53 -9.38 -9.15
C ALA A 119 -2.88 -10.61 -10.01
N LYS A 120 -2.48 -11.79 -9.58
CA LYS A 120 -2.75 -13.05 -10.25
C LYS A 120 -4.25 -13.33 -10.39
N PHE A 121 -5.00 -13.13 -9.32
CA PHE A 121 -6.45 -13.29 -9.30
C PHE A 121 -7.13 -12.31 -10.27
N LEU A 122 -6.84 -11.02 -10.17
CA LEU A 122 -7.48 -10.00 -11.01
C LEU A 122 -7.11 -10.12 -12.49
N ILE A 123 -5.87 -10.55 -12.80
CA ILE A 123 -5.46 -10.91 -14.17
C ILE A 123 -6.34 -12.04 -14.70
N LYS A 124 -6.57 -13.07 -13.90
CA LYS A 124 -7.39 -14.21 -14.28
C LYS A 124 -8.85 -13.84 -14.48
N GLU A 125 -9.37 -12.92 -13.66
CA GLU A 125 -10.71 -12.32 -13.80
C GLU A 125 -10.83 -11.31 -14.96
N GLY A 126 -9.76 -11.11 -15.74
CA GLY A 126 -9.79 -10.25 -16.93
C GLY A 126 -9.73 -8.76 -16.68
N TRP A 127 -9.31 -8.32 -15.49
CA TRP A 127 -9.16 -6.90 -15.20
C TRP A 127 -8.06 -6.24 -16.04
N SER A 128 -8.24 -4.97 -16.38
CA SER A 128 -7.19 -4.18 -17.04
C SER A 128 -6.05 -3.88 -16.08
N ASP A 129 -4.84 -3.68 -16.61
CA ASP A 129 -3.63 -3.41 -15.80
C ASP A 129 -3.81 -2.14 -14.95
N GLU A 130 -4.45 -1.12 -15.49
CA GLU A 130 -4.76 0.10 -14.76
C GLU A 130 -5.65 -0.15 -13.54
N LYS A 131 -6.73 -0.94 -13.71
CA LYS A 131 -7.61 -1.31 -12.59
C LYS A 131 -6.88 -2.12 -11.53
N ILE A 132 -6.00 -3.04 -11.96
CA ILE A 132 -5.19 -3.85 -11.03
C ILE A 132 -4.22 -2.94 -10.26
N LYS A 133 -3.53 -2.00 -10.92
CA LYS A 133 -2.65 -1.04 -10.25
C LYS A 133 -3.40 -0.17 -9.24
N LYS A 134 -4.58 0.33 -9.58
CA LYS A 134 -5.45 1.08 -8.64
C LYS A 134 -5.79 0.26 -7.41
N GLU A 135 -6.14 -1.01 -7.62
CA GLU A 135 -6.48 -1.91 -6.53
C GLU A 135 -5.27 -2.22 -5.63
N LEU A 136 -4.11 -2.54 -6.23
CA LEU A 136 -2.86 -2.72 -5.48
C LEU A 136 -2.47 -1.46 -4.70
N PHE A 137 -2.62 -0.29 -5.30
CA PHE A 137 -2.34 0.99 -4.64
C PHE A 137 -3.26 1.23 -3.44
N LEU A 138 -4.55 0.87 -3.54
CA LEU A 138 -5.47 0.93 -2.42
C LEU A 138 -5.01 0.03 -1.26
N TRP A 139 -4.68 -1.24 -1.54
CA TRP A 139 -4.18 -2.16 -0.55
C TRP A 139 -2.86 -1.70 0.08
N TYR A 140 -1.95 -1.13 -0.71
CA TYR A 140 -0.68 -0.60 -0.22
C TYR A 140 -0.89 0.58 0.74
N ARG A 141 -1.76 1.53 0.41
CA ARG A 141 -2.10 2.64 1.31
C ARG A 141 -2.74 2.15 2.61
N PHE A 142 -3.51 1.09 2.54
CA PHE A 142 -4.12 0.45 3.70
C PHE A 142 -3.07 -0.24 4.59
N TRP A 143 -2.11 -0.98 4.02
CA TRP A 143 -1.07 -1.67 4.78
C TRP A 143 0.02 -0.73 5.31
N TRP A 144 0.35 0.34 4.58
CA TRP A 144 1.43 1.27 4.90
C TRP A 144 1.01 2.74 4.82
N PRO A 145 -0.04 3.17 5.56
CA PRO A 145 -0.57 4.53 5.44
C PRO A 145 0.51 5.58 5.70
N LYS A 146 1.37 5.36 6.71
CA LYS A 146 2.47 6.29 7.04
C LYS A 146 3.42 6.52 5.89
N ASN A 147 3.78 5.48 5.15
CA ASN A 147 4.72 5.59 4.04
C ASN A 147 4.14 6.48 2.92
N TYR A 148 2.87 6.32 2.62
CA TYR A 148 2.21 7.08 1.57
C TYR A 148 1.91 8.52 1.99
N VAL A 149 1.59 8.78 3.26
CA VAL A 149 1.47 10.15 3.79
C VAL A 149 2.81 10.86 3.71
N VAL A 150 3.90 10.23 4.12
CA VAL A 150 5.26 10.82 4.01
C VAL A 150 5.62 11.11 2.56
N ALA A 151 5.34 10.17 1.64
CA ALA A 151 5.64 10.37 0.22
C ALA A 151 4.83 11.53 -0.37
N ALA A 152 3.53 11.64 -0.07
CA ALA A 152 2.70 12.73 -0.55
C ALA A 152 3.13 14.09 0.04
N THR A 153 3.42 14.15 1.34
CA THR A 153 3.93 15.36 1.99
C THR A 153 5.27 15.79 1.36
N TYR A 154 6.14 14.84 1.09
CA TYR A 154 7.41 15.10 0.42
C TYR A 154 7.20 15.66 -0.99
N LEU A 155 6.33 15.05 -1.81
CA LEU A 155 6.00 15.52 -3.15
C LEU A 155 5.45 16.95 -3.11
N SER A 156 4.49 17.22 -2.23
CA SER A 156 3.91 18.56 -2.05
C SER A 156 4.97 19.58 -1.63
N SER A 157 5.92 19.22 -0.76
CA SER A 157 7.03 20.09 -0.36
C SER A 157 7.98 20.45 -1.51
N LYS A 158 7.96 19.66 -2.59
CA LYS A 158 8.71 19.88 -3.83
C LYS A 158 7.88 20.54 -4.95
N GLY A 159 6.65 20.97 -4.63
CA GLY A 159 5.74 21.58 -5.59
C GLY A 159 5.08 20.57 -6.55
N THR A 160 5.13 19.29 -6.25
CA THR A 160 4.46 18.25 -7.04
C THR A 160 3.12 17.92 -6.41
N ASP A 161 2.05 17.99 -7.19
CA ASP A 161 0.73 17.53 -6.77
C ASP A 161 0.72 16.00 -6.67
N PRO A 162 0.47 15.42 -5.49
CA PRO A 162 0.40 13.97 -5.32
C PRO A 162 -0.68 13.30 -6.19
N ASP A 163 -1.78 13.98 -6.48
CA ASP A 163 -2.87 13.44 -7.30
C ASP A 163 -2.51 13.39 -8.80
N ALA A 164 -1.50 14.15 -9.22
CA ALA A 164 -0.96 14.11 -10.58
C ALA A 164 0.12 13.02 -10.79
N VAL A 165 0.53 12.32 -9.72
CA VAL A 165 1.55 11.28 -9.79
C VAL A 165 0.97 9.98 -10.36
N SER A 166 1.68 9.38 -11.32
CA SER A 166 1.24 8.13 -11.95
C SER A 166 1.22 6.95 -10.98
N LEU A 167 0.35 5.96 -11.23
CA LEU A 167 0.34 4.72 -10.46
C LEU A 167 1.66 3.94 -10.56
N ASP A 168 2.36 4.04 -11.69
CA ASP A 168 3.68 3.42 -11.86
C ASP A 168 4.73 4.05 -10.95
N ASP A 169 4.68 5.36 -10.75
CA ASP A 169 5.52 6.05 -9.78
C ASP A 169 5.16 5.68 -8.34
N TRP A 170 3.85 5.67 -8.03
CA TRP A 170 3.38 5.31 -6.69
C TRP A 170 3.73 3.88 -6.29
N LEU A 171 3.70 2.94 -7.22
CA LEU A 171 4.01 1.52 -7.02
C LEU A 171 5.48 1.20 -7.35
N GLY A 172 6.24 2.20 -7.78
CA GLY A 172 7.66 2.07 -8.14
C GLY A 172 8.60 2.28 -6.95
N PRO A 173 9.88 1.90 -7.09
CA PRO A 173 10.86 1.93 -5.99
C PRO A 173 11.17 3.34 -5.49
N ARG A 174 10.86 4.37 -6.27
CA ARG A 174 11.09 5.78 -5.91
C ARG A 174 10.19 6.25 -4.77
N LEU A 175 8.95 5.77 -4.71
CA LEU A 175 7.97 6.17 -3.69
C LEU A 175 7.56 5.01 -2.78
N SER A 176 7.74 3.76 -3.20
CA SER A 176 7.23 2.58 -2.54
C SER A 176 8.36 1.59 -2.18
N SER A 177 9.33 2.05 -1.37
CA SER A 177 10.40 1.21 -0.82
C SER A 177 10.83 1.71 0.57
N VAL A 178 11.47 0.87 1.36
CA VAL A 178 12.07 1.27 2.66
C VAL A 178 13.07 2.40 2.47
N LYS A 179 13.93 2.28 1.45
CA LYS A 179 14.96 3.29 1.16
C LYS A 179 14.36 4.64 0.80
N SER A 180 13.32 4.66 -0.04
CA SER A 180 12.65 5.92 -0.41
C SER A 180 11.94 6.55 0.78
N PHE A 181 11.28 5.76 1.62
CA PHE A 181 10.65 6.24 2.85
C PHE A 181 11.66 6.91 3.79
N GLN A 182 12.81 6.27 4.03
CA GLN A 182 13.88 6.81 4.87
C GLN A 182 14.42 8.14 4.32
N LEU A 183 14.67 8.19 2.99
CA LEU A 183 15.15 9.40 2.33
C LEU A 183 14.15 10.55 2.44
N MET A 184 12.89 10.33 2.09
CA MET A 184 11.84 11.35 2.15
C MET A 184 11.62 11.85 3.58
N SER A 185 11.58 10.94 4.57
CA SER A 185 11.47 11.29 5.99
C SER A 185 12.63 12.16 6.46
N SER A 186 13.88 11.83 6.07
CA SER A 186 15.06 12.61 6.47
C SER A 186 15.04 14.02 5.87
N GLN A 187 14.62 14.16 4.61
CA GLN A 187 14.54 15.46 3.95
C GLN A 187 13.45 16.36 4.53
N LEU A 188 12.28 15.81 4.85
CA LEU A 188 11.22 16.56 5.53
C LEU A 188 11.65 17.06 6.91
N ASN A 189 12.38 16.24 7.66
CA ASN A 189 12.90 16.63 8.98
C ASN A 189 14.00 17.71 8.89
N SER A 190 14.77 17.72 7.81
CA SER A 190 15.84 18.72 7.60
C SER A 190 15.30 20.09 7.18
N SER A 191 14.15 20.11 6.51
CA SER A 191 13.50 21.34 6.04
C SER A 191 12.75 22.10 7.14
N ASN A 192 12.56 21.48 8.31
CA ASN A 192 11.88 22.06 9.47
C ASN A 192 12.85 22.62 10.53
N LYS A 193 14.13 22.69 10.24
CA LYS A 193 15.18 23.33 11.06
C LYS A 193 15.62 24.65 10.45
#